data_68204e90b8ea89a4a78dc3271f95184e
#
_entry.id   68204e90b8ea89a4a78dc3271f95184e
#
_cell.length_a   1.000
_cell.length_b   1.000
_cell.length_c   1.000
_cell.angle_alpha   90.00
_cell.angle_beta   90.00
_cell.angle_gamma   90.00
#
_symmetry.space_group_name_H-M   'P 1'
#
loop_
_entity.id
_entity.type
_entity.pdbx_description
1 polymer ?
#
loop_
_entity_poly.entity_id
_entity_poly.type
_entity_poly.pdbx_seq_one_letter_code
_entity_poly.pdbx_strand_id
1 'polypeptide(L)'
;MPYEPEDGTAEAVPYEPQPCEAPRELAEAIERARPRLGRLASSLLFFPTIGSTNDAALAWSAKPSAGRPVLEGSANAAAERLALERSAKALAERSGARSEGLVVVADEQTAGRGRRGHSWFSPAGSGLYVSVVLTPGTARVDPPRATMLLTLTAGVALVEGVEAATGLRVDLKWPNDLQVSRRKLGGILAEATSIGSTTGSVVAGYGINVASAALPPDLGDLATSLESELGRPVDRHHLLVETLVALSRRYEDLLAGRFDAILDAWRQYAPAASGARVNWTTAAGAETGVTAGIDDFGALLVRVGDHMERIVSGEVIWL
;
A
#
# COMPACT_ATOMS: atom_id res chain seq x y z
N MET A 1 31.84 4.30 55.58
CA MET A 1 31.21 3.47 54.58
C MET A 1 30.47 4.43 53.65
N PRO A 2 30.97 4.71 52.44
CA PRO A 2 30.22 5.52 51.47
C PRO A 2 29.15 4.63 50.79
N TYR A 3 27.96 5.14 50.66
CA TYR A 3 26.81 4.57 49.95
C TYR A 3 27.06 4.75 48.44
N GLU A 4 27.21 3.65 47.71
CA GLU A 4 27.17 3.64 46.25
C GLU A 4 25.69 3.59 45.80
N PRO A 5 25.24 4.49 44.93
CA PRO A 5 23.91 4.35 44.31
C PRO A 5 23.98 3.25 43.25
N GLU A 6 23.14 2.24 43.35
CA GLU A 6 22.89 1.27 42.28
C GLU A 6 22.31 2.02 41.05
N ASP A 7 23.09 2.08 39.99
CA ASP A 7 22.72 2.64 38.72
C ASP A 7 21.83 1.62 37.96
N GLY A 8 20.58 1.59 38.35
CA GLY A 8 19.54 0.79 37.69
C GLY A 8 19.00 1.48 36.44
N THR A 9 19.81 1.61 35.40
CA THR A 9 19.29 1.92 34.05
C THR A 9 18.51 0.70 33.55
N ALA A 10 17.24 0.63 33.92
CA ALA A 10 16.29 -0.23 33.21
C ALA A 10 16.24 0.26 31.76
N GLU A 11 16.83 -0.49 30.82
CA GLU A 11 16.62 -0.28 29.39
C GLU A 11 15.12 -0.30 29.15
N ALA A 12 14.57 0.83 28.77
CA ALA A 12 13.18 0.95 28.40
C ALA A 12 12.92 0.02 27.19
N VAL A 13 12.24 -1.09 27.42
CA VAL A 13 11.78 -1.97 26.35
C VAL A 13 10.98 -1.10 25.36
N PRO A 14 11.36 -1.04 24.08
CA PRO A 14 10.65 -0.23 23.11
C PRO A 14 9.17 -0.62 23.12
N TYR A 15 8.29 0.35 23.35
CA TYR A 15 6.85 0.13 23.29
C TYR A 15 6.47 -0.29 21.87
N GLU A 16 6.18 -1.58 21.65
CA GLU A 16 5.57 -2.07 20.42
C GLU A 16 4.05 -1.85 20.52
N PRO A 17 3.46 -0.93 19.74
CA PRO A 17 2.02 -0.76 19.74
C PRO A 17 1.34 -2.07 19.33
N GLN A 18 0.35 -2.50 20.13
CA GLN A 18 -0.43 -3.70 19.84
C GLN A 18 -1.65 -3.31 19.03
N PRO A 19 -2.07 -4.16 18.06
CA PRO A 19 -3.32 -3.93 17.36
C PRO A 19 -4.48 -4.01 18.35
N CYS A 20 -5.47 -3.18 18.14
CA CYS A 20 -6.72 -3.24 18.91
C CYS A 20 -7.86 -3.76 18.04
N GLU A 21 -9.01 -3.99 18.67
CA GLU A 21 -10.24 -4.31 17.94
C GLU A 21 -10.56 -3.18 16.95
N ALA A 22 -10.86 -3.56 15.70
CA ALA A 22 -11.21 -2.59 14.67
C ALA A 22 -12.56 -1.91 15.04
N PRO A 23 -12.72 -0.62 14.72
CA PRO A 23 -14.01 0.05 14.88
C PRO A 23 -15.15 -0.80 14.29
N ARG A 24 -16.26 -0.90 14.99
CA ARG A 24 -17.38 -1.75 14.60
C ARG A 24 -17.82 -1.52 13.16
N GLU A 25 -17.92 -0.27 12.76
CA GLU A 25 -18.30 0.11 11.39
C GLU A 25 -17.32 -0.41 10.35
N LEU A 26 -16.02 -0.36 10.66
CA LEU A 26 -14.96 -0.92 9.79
C LEU A 26 -15.09 -2.45 9.70
N ALA A 27 -15.25 -3.14 10.84
CA ALA A 27 -15.37 -4.59 10.87
C ALA A 27 -16.60 -5.05 10.08
N GLU A 28 -17.75 -4.41 10.26
CA GLU A 28 -18.98 -4.69 9.50
C GLU A 28 -18.83 -4.40 8.00
N ALA A 29 -18.12 -3.33 7.61
CA ALA A 29 -17.87 -3.01 6.21
C ALA A 29 -17.01 -4.10 5.53
N ILE A 30 -15.95 -4.56 6.19
CA ILE A 30 -15.09 -5.64 5.72
C ILE A 30 -15.87 -6.96 5.60
N GLU A 31 -16.68 -7.31 6.60
CA GLU A 31 -17.49 -8.54 6.56
C GLU A 31 -18.51 -8.52 5.41
N ARG A 32 -19.22 -7.42 5.19
CA ARG A 32 -20.13 -7.27 4.04
C ARG A 32 -19.39 -7.42 2.70
N ALA A 33 -18.14 -6.97 2.63
CA ALA A 33 -17.34 -7.05 1.41
C ALA A 33 -16.60 -8.37 1.24
N ARG A 34 -16.59 -9.27 2.23
CA ARG A 34 -15.82 -10.52 2.26
C ARG A 34 -15.87 -11.32 0.95
N PRO A 35 -17.04 -11.53 0.30
CA PRO A 35 -17.09 -12.27 -0.96
C PRO A 35 -16.35 -11.60 -2.12
N ARG A 36 -16.09 -10.28 -2.04
CA ARG A 36 -15.42 -9.48 -3.07
C ARG A 36 -13.90 -9.33 -2.82
N LEU A 37 -13.44 -9.59 -1.60
CA LEU A 37 -12.06 -9.36 -1.16
C LEU A 37 -11.10 -10.50 -1.56
N GLY A 38 -11.61 -11.64 -2.03
CA GLY A 38 -10.79 -12.77 -2.44
C GLY A 38 -9.84 -13.22 -1.31
N ARG A 39 -8.55 -13.21 -1.58
CA ARG A 39 -7.51 -13.55 -0.59
C ARG A 39 -7.14 -12.38 0.34
N LEU A 40 -7.55 -11.15 0.04
CA LEU A 40 -7.21 -10.00 0.85
C LEU A 40 -8.10 -9.88 2.09
N ALA A 41 -7.60 -9.20 3.11
CA ALA A 41 -8.24 -8.99 4.40
C ALA A 41 -8.73 -10.29 5.08
N SER A 42 -8.06 -11.43 4.78
CA SER A 42 -8.22 -12.67 5.55
C SER A 42 -7.84 -12.46 7.03
N SER A 43 -6.94 -11.51 7.27
CA SER A 43 -6.58 -10.99 8.60
C SER A 43 -6.46 -9.46 8.47
N LEU A 44 -7.08 -8.72 9.40
CA LEU A 44 -7.01 -7.26 9.47
C LEU A 44 -6.50 -6.85 10.84
N LEU A 45 -5.48 -6.01 10.87
CA LEU A 45 -4.94 -5.38 12.07
C LEU A 45 -5.27 -3.89 12.02
N PHE A 46 -5.88 -3.39 13.09
CA PHE A 46 -6.19 -1.98 13.22
C PHE A 46 -5.37 -1.35 14.36
N PHE A 47 -4.85 -0.16 14.10
CA PHE A 47 -4.11 0.64 15.06
C PHE A 47 -4.70 2.06 15.11
N PRO A 48 -5.13 2.57 16.29
CA PRO A 48 -5.47 3.99 16.43
C PRO A 48 -4.28 4.88 16.09
N THR A 49 -3.10 4.51 16.58
CA THR A 49 -1.84 5.21 16.31
C THR A 49 -0.70 4.20 16.20
N ILE A 50 0.14 4.34 15.18
CA ILE A 50 1.34 3.53 14.99
C ILE A 50 2.46 4.33 14.34
N GLY A 51 3.70 3.85 14.41
CA GLY A 51 4.82 4.47 13.68
C GLY A 51 4.59 4.43 12.17
N SER A 52 4.43 3.23 11.61
CA SER A 52 4.16 3.00 10.18
C SER A 52 3.39 1.70 9.97
N THR A 53 2.35 1.72 9.14
CA THR A 53 1.61 0.51 8.74
C THR A 53 2.49 -0.46 7.96
N ASN A 54 3.45 0.03 7.16
CA ASN A 54 4.42 -0.82 6.45
C ASN A 54 5.32 -1.56 7.43
N ASP A 55 5.86 -0.89 8.44
CA ASP A 55 6.73 -1.51 9.44
C ASP A 55 5.97 -2.58 10.24
N ALA A 56 4.73 -2.28 10.62
CA ALA A 56 3.86 -3.27 11.26
C ALA A 56 3.62 -4.48 10.35
N ALA A 57 3.25 -4.26 9.09
CA ALA A 57 3.02 -5.33 8.14
C ALA A 57 4.27 -6.18 7.91
N LEU A 58 5.46 -5.57 7.78
CA LEU A 58 6.74 -6.26 7.68
C LEU A 58 7.02 -7.10 8.92
N ALA A 59 6.90 -6.53 10.12
CA ALA A 59 7.14 -7.21 11.38
C ALA A 59 6.17 -8.39 11.60
N TRP A 60 4.88 -8.20 11.29
CA TRP A 60 3.88 -9.26 11.43
C TRP A 60 4.03 -10.33 10.37
N SER A 61 4.48 -10.01 9.15
CA SER A 61 4.75 -10.99 8.12
C SER A 61 5.95 -11.90 8.46
N ALA A 62 6.88 -11.42 9.26
CA ALA A 62 8.05 -12.17 9.71
C ALA A 62 7.76 -13.08 10.92
N LYS A 63 6.69 -12.81 11.70
CA LYS A 63 6.34 -13.63 12.90
C LYS A 63 5.81 -15.01 12.49
N PRO A 64 6.23 -16.09 13.19
CA PRO A 64 5.59 -17.41 13.01
C PRO A 64 4.10 -17.35 13.37
N SER A 65 3.29 -18.16 12.70
CA SER A 65 1.81 -18.12 12.73
C SER A 65 1.13 -18.35 14.09
N ALA A 66 1.88 -18.61 15.15
CA ALA A 66 1.37 -18.99 16.48
C ALA A 66 0.80 -17.83 17.33
N GLY A 67 0.66 -16.61 16.82
CA GLY A 67 0.23 -15.46 17.64
C GLY A 67 -0.62 -14.41 16.92
N ARG A 68 -1.28 -14.74 15.81
CA ARG A 68 -2.08 -13.77 15.05
C ARG A 68 -3.51 -13.68 15.56
N PRO A 69 -4.03 -12.50 15.92
CA PRO A 69 -5.44 -12.33 16.19
C PRO A 69 -6.23 -12.49 14.87
N VAL A 70 -7.25 -13.34 14.90
CA VAL A 70 -8.26 -13.47 13.85
C VAL A 70 -9.41 -12.54 14.24
N LEU A 71 -10.01 -11.84 13.27
CA LEU A 71 -11.23 -11.08 13.48
C LEU A 71 -12.31 -12.02 14.02
N GLU A 72 -12.67 -11.86 15.29
CA GLU A 72 -13.74 -12.63 15.92
C GLU A 72 -15.09 -12.03 15.58
N GLY A 73 -15.87 -12.73 14.75
CA GLY A 73 -17.32 -12.53 14.64
C GLY A 73 -18.03 -13.39 15.67
N SER A 74 -18.84 -12.72 16.51
CA SER A 74 -19.92 -13.20 17.41
C SER A 74 -19.81 -14.51 18.20
N ALA A 75 -20.29 -14.42 19.39
CA ALA A 75 -20.37 -15.20 20.58
C ALA A 75 -20.93 -16.66 20.51
N ASN A 76 -20.30 -17.58 19.73
CA ASN A 76 -20.50 -19.03 19.96
C ASN A 76 -19.19 -19.81 19.79
N ALA A 77 -18.12 -19.20 20.14
CA ALA A 77 -16.77 -19.38 19.57
C ALA A 77 -15.86 -20.41 20.26
N ALA A 78 -16.16 -21.00 21.40
CA ALA A 78 -15.17 -21.81 22.11
C ALA A 78 -14.90 -23.18 21.45
N ALA A 79 -15.92 -23.85 20.91
CA ALA A 79 -15.77 -25.14 20.25
C ALA A 79 -15.33 -24.99 18.78
N GLU A 80 -15.86 -24.00 18.08
CA GLU A 80 -15.42 -23.67 16.70
C GLU A 80 -14.01 -23.09 16.68
N ARG A 81 -13.62 -22.32 17.69
CA ARG A 81 -12.28 -21.77 17.89
C ARG A 81 -11.21 -22.86 17.93
N LEU A 82 -11.42 -23.94 18.69
CA LEU A 82 -10.47 -25.06 18.76
C LEU A 82 -10.37 -25.86 17.44
N ALA A 83 -11.47 -25.97 16.72
CA ALA A 83 -11.50 -26.63 15.41
C ALA A 83 -10.87 -25.74 14.32
N LEU A 84 -11.11 -24.41 14.33
CA LEU A 84 -10.49 -23.43 13.44
C LEU A 84 -9.00 -23.29 13.72
N GLU A 85 -8.57 -23.25 14.99
CA GLU A 85 -7.15 -23.17 15.35
C GLU A 85 -6.38 -24.41 14.88
N ARG A 86 -6.98 -25.60 14.99
CA ARG A 86 -6.38 -26.86 14.46
C ARG A 86 -6.34 -26.87 12.94
N SER A 87 -7.37 -26.39 12.27
CA SER A 87 -7.43 -26.30 10.81
C SER A 87 -6.51 -25.21 10.25
N ALA A 88 -6.45 -24.06 10.88
CA ALA A 88 -5.55 -22.97 10.52
C ALA A 88 -4.09 -23.35 10.75
N LYS A 89 -3.76 -24.04 11.85
CA LYS A 89 -2.42 -24.56 12.13
C LYS A 89 -2.00 -25.61 11.09
N ALA A 90 -2.89 -26.56 10.75
CA ALA A 90 -2.62 -27.57 9.74
C ALA A 90 -2.48 -26.98 8.32
N LEU A 91 -3.24 -25.92 7.99
CA LEU A 91 -3.13 -25.20 6.73
C LEU A 91 -1.84 -24.35 6.66
N ALA A 92 -1.46 -23.71 7.76
CA ALA A 92 -0.24 -22.90 7.88
C ALA A 92 1.04 -23.78 7.80
N GLU A 93 0.99 -24.99 8.36
CA GLU A 93 2.08 -25.96 8.28
C GLU A 93 2.24 -26.56 6.86
N ARG A 94 1.15 -26.64 6.09
CA ARG A 94 1.13 -27.25 4.74
C ARG A 94 1.45 -26.31 3.60
N SER A 95 1.27 -25.01 3.72
CA SER A 95 1.31 -24.12 2.55
C SER A 95 2.45 -23.10 2.54
N GLY A 96 3.25 -22.92 3.58
CA GLY A 96 4.33 -21.91 3.52
C GLY A 96 3.89 -20.48 3.13
N ALA A 97 2.62 -20.26 2.80
CA ALA A 97 2.03 -19.00 2.37
C ALA A 97 1.54 -18.20 3.58
N ARG A 98 2.43 -17.48 4.20
CA ARG A 98 2.39 -17.18 5.62
C ARG A 98 1.83 -15.84 6.05
N SER A 99 1.46 -14.97 5.18
CA SER A 99 0.90 -13.66 5.53
C SER A 99 0.20 -12.98 4.36
N GLU A 100 0.10 -13.65 3.23
CA GLU A 100 -0.60 -13.11 2.08
C GLU A 100 -2.01 -12.71 2.45
N GLY A 101 -2.41 -11.51 2.06
CA GLY A 101 -3.72 -10.96 2.34
C GLY A 101 -3.87 -10.31 3.72
N LEU A 102 -2.82 -10.29 4.56
CA LEU A 102 -2.83 -9.46 5.76
C LEU A 102 -2.99 -8.00 5.39
N VAL A 103 -3.94 -7.32 6.01
CA VAL A 103 -4.18 -5.89 5.87
C VAL A 103 -3.91 -5.21 7.22
N VAL A 104 -3.09 -4.18 7.20
CA VAL A 104 -2.82 -3.31 8.34
C VAL A 104 -3.41 -1.93 8.04
N VAL A 105 -4.25 -1.43 8.93
CA VAL A 105 -4.89 -0.12 8.84
C VAL A 105 -4.54 0.70 10.07
N ALA A 106 -4.22 1.96 9.87
CA ALA A 106 -4.04 2.90 10.98
C ALA A 106 -4.93 4.14 10.81
N ASP A 107 -5.38 4.69 11.93
CA ASP A 107 -6.04 5.99 11.93
C ASP A 107 -5.03 7.14 11.90
N GLU A 108 -3.83 6.91 12.49
CA GLU A 108 -2.71 7.85 12.53
C GLU A 108 -1.38 7.12 12.33
N GLN A 109 -0.41 7.76 11.64
CA GLN A 109 0.98 7.32 11.63
C GLN A 109 1.89 8.42 12.14
N THR A 110 2.72 8.13 13.16
CA THR A 110 3.68 9.08 13.73
C THR A 110 5.01 9.14 12.96
N ALA A 111 5.29 8.11 12.15
CA ALA A 111 6.48 8.00 11.32
C ALA A 111 6.11 7.41 9.93
N GLY A 112 5.02 7.93 9.32
CA GLY A 112 4.57 7.52 8.00
C GLY A 112 5.69 7.71 6.97
N ARG A 113 5.87 6.70 6.08
CA ARG A 113 6.98 6.66 5.13
C ARG A 113 6.53 6.80 3.69
N GLY A 114 7.29 7.57 2.93
CA GLY A 114 7.26 7.62 1.49
C GLY A 114 8.51 6.99 0.88
N ARG A 115 8.64 7.05 -0.44
CA ARG A 115 9.83 6.56 -1.15
C ARG A 115 11.04 7.45 -0.85
N ARG A 116 12.26 6.86 -0.95
CA ARG A 116 13.54 7.57 -0.86
C ARG A 116 13.74 8.36 0.43
N GLY A 117 13.17 7.89 1.53
CA GLY A 117 13.29 8.54 2.83
C GLY A 117 12.37 9.73 3.08
N HIS A 118 11.48 10.05 2.14
CA HIS A 118 10.43 11.05 2.40
C HIS A 118 9.47 10.54 3.48
N SER A 119 8.97 11.47 4.29
CA SER A 119 7.88 11.20 5.22
C SER A 119 6.52 11.29 4.52
N TRP A 120 5.54 10.56 5.06
CA TRP A 120 4.14 10.69 4.69
C TRP A 120 3.37 11.26 5.88
N PHE A 121 2.83 12.45 5.75
CA PHE A 121 2.04 13.08 6.81
C PHE A 121 0.72 12.34 6.99
N SER A 122 0.43 11.89 8.20
CA SER A 122 -0.64 10.94 8.47
C SER A 122 -1.43 11.26 9.75
N PRO A 123 -2.07 12.45 9.84
CA PRO A 123 -2.81 12.82 11.04
C PRO A 123 -4.07 11.96 11.22
N ALA A 124 -4.47 11.78 12.49
CA ALA A 124 -5.62 10.98 12.85
C ALA A 124 -6.91 11.43 12.13
N GLY A 125 -7.69 10.45 11.69
CA GLY A 125 -9.00 10.70 11.09
C GLY A 125 -9.02 11.34 9.71
N SER A 126 -7.88 11.71 9.15
CA SER A 126 -7.83 12.60 7.99
C SER A 126 -7.45 11.91 6.67
N GLY A 127 -6.89 10.72 6.75
CA GLY A 127 -6.45 9.96 5.59
C GLY A 127 -6.85 8.50 5.65
N LEU A 128 -6.48 7.76 4.61
CA LEU A 128 -6.54 6.31 4.57
C LEU A 128 -5.09 5.81 4.52
N TYR A 129 -4.64 5.10 5.57
CA TYR A 129 -3.27 4.60 5.72
C TYR A 129 -3.32 3.08 5.85
N VAL A 130 -2.86 2.39 4.82
CA VAL A 130 -3.06 0.94 4.68
C VAL A 130 -1.80 0.28 4.16
N SER A 131 -1.50 -0.92 4.65
CA SER A 131 -0.49 -1.80 4.10
C SER A 131 -1.04 -3.20 3.91
N VAL A 132 -0.77 -3.79 2.76
CA VAL A 132 -1.22 -5.14 2.39
C VAL A 132 -0.03 -6.02 2.09
N VAL A 133 0.01 -7.21 2.68
CA VAL A 133 1.05 -8.21 2.42
C VAL A 133 0.65 -9.05 1.22
N LEU A 134 1.51 -9.07 0.20
CA LEU A 134 1.30 -9.74 -1.08
C LEU A 134 2.49 -10.66 -1.41
N THR A 135 2.28 -11.68 -2.21
CA THR A 135 3.31 -12.64 -2.66
C THR A 135 3.35 -12.76 -4.18
N PRO A 136 3.70 -11.68 -4.92
CA PRO A 136 3.68 -11.69 -6.39
C PRO A 136 4.63 -12.71 -7.00
N GLY A 137 5.66 -13.16 -6.24
CA GLY A 137 6.55 -14.26 -6.63
C GLY A 137 5.84 -15.62 -6.80
N THR A 138 4.56 -15.74 -6.41
CA THR A 138 3.73 -16.94 -6.64
C THR A 138 2.91 -16.86 -7.93
N ALA A 139 3.11 -15.84 -8.76
CA ALA A 139 2.43 -15.71 -10.04
C ALA A 139 2.65 -16.95 -10.92
N ARG A 140 1.61 -17.32 -11.68
CA ARG A 140 1.63 -18.50 -12.56
C ARG A 140 2.53 -18.32 -13.79
N VAL A 141 2.67 -17.06 -14.21
CA VAL A 141 3.44 -16.66 -15.39
C VAL A 141 4.39 -15.56 -14.95
N ASP A 142 5.68 -15.70 -15.26
CA ASP A 142 6.74 -14.72 -15.05
C ASP A 142 6.68 -14.03 -13.66
N PRO A 143 6.95 -14.75 -12.55
CA PRO A 143 6.93 -14.20 -11.20
C PRO A 143 7.82 -12.96 -11.00
N PRO A 144 9.01 -12.86 -11.61
CA PRO A 144 9.81 -11.64 -11.58
C PRO A 144 9.08 -10.44 -12.17
N ARG A 145 8.46 -10.58 -13.34
CA ARG A 145 7.68 -9.52 -13.99
C ARG A 145 6.48 -9.11 -13.13
N ALA A 146 5.76 -10.09 -12.55
CA ALA A 146 4.68 -9.82 -11.62
C ALA A 146 5.15 -8.98 -10.42
N THR A 147 6.31 -9.29 -9.86
CA THR A 147 6.89 -8.52 -8.75
C THR A 147 7.23 -7.08 -9.18
N MET A 148 7.79 -6.90 -10.36
CA MET A 148 8.15 -5.57 -10.90
C MET A 148 6.91 -4.72 -11.17
N LEU A 149 5.84 -5.31 -11.68
CA LEU A 149 4.59 -4.61 -12.02
C LEU A 149 3.67 -4.34 -10.82
N LEU A 150 3.98 -4.84 -9.62
CA LEU A 150 3.10 -4.75 -8.47
C LEU A 150 2.73 -3.30 -8.10
N THR A 151 3.68 -2.36 -8.14
CA THR A 151 3.40 -0.95 -7.83
C THR A 151 2.43 -0.33 -8.83
N LEU A 152 2.60 -0.62 -10.12
CA LEU A 152 1.68 -0.13 -11.16
C LEU A 152 0.30 -0.78 -11.03
N THR A 153 0.26 -2.09 -10.73
CA THR A 153 -0.97 -2.83 -10.45
C THR A 153 -1.74 -2.22 -9.28
N ALA A 154 -1.05 -1.92 -8.18
CA ALA A 154 -1.64 -1.23 -7.04
C ALA A 154 -2.14 0.18 -7.41
N GLY A 155 -1.39 0.92 -8.22
CA GLY A 155 -1.82 2.23 -8.73
C GLY A 155 -3.15 2.17 -9.46
N VAL A 156 -3.27 1.25 -10.44
CA VAL A 156 -4.52 1.03 -11.18
C VAL A 156 -5.66 0.66 -10.23
N ALA A 157 -5.42 -0.25 -9.30
CA ALA A 157 -6.43 -0.67 -8.33
C ALA A 157 -6.91 0.48 -7.44
N LEU A 158 -5.99 1.33 -6.96
CA LEU A 158 -6.37 2.46 -6.10
C LEU A 158 -7.18 3.51 -6.85
N VAL A 159 -6.84 3.82 -8.11
CA VAL A 159 -7.65 4.73 -8.93
C VAL A 159 -9.06 4.17 -9.13
N GLU A 160 -9.18 2.90 -9.52
CA GLU A 160 -10.48 2.24 -9.68
C GLU A 160 -11.29 2.19 -8.38
N GLY A 161 -10.62 1.93 -7.25
CA GLY A 161 -11.26 1.92 -5.92
C GLY A 161 -11.74 3.30 -5.48
N VAL A 162 -10.95 4.35 -5.72
CA VAL A 162 -11.36 5.74 -5.45
C VAL A 162 -12.54 6.13 -6.33
N GLU A 163 -12.50 5.84 -7.63
CA GLU A 163 -13.59 6.13 -8.56
C GLU A 163 -14.88 5.38 -8.16
N ALA A 164 -14.77 4.10 -7.78
CA ALA A 164 -15.91 3.31 -7.31
C ALA A 164 -16.54 3.84 -6.02
N ALA A 165 -15.72 4.33 -5.07
CA ALA A 165 -16.20 4.84 -3.80
C ALA A 165 -16.75 6.26 -3.87
N THR A 166 -16.24 7.10 -4.79
CA THR A 166 -16.47 8.55 -4.74
C THR A 166 -17.02 9.14 -6.01
N GLY A 167 -16.82 8.47 -7.16
CA GLY A 167 -17.07 8.98 -8.50
C GLY A 167 -16.00 9.95 -9.00
N LEU A 168 -14.96 10.23 -8.21
CA LEU A 168 -13.88 11.14 -8.60
C LEU A 168 -12.90 10.43 -9.55
N ARG A 169 -12.64 11.04 -10.70
CA ARG A 169 -11.60 10.57 -11.61
C ARG A 169 -10.23 10.99 -11.10
N VAL A 170 -9.32 10.02 -11.01
CA VAL A 170 -7.96 10.20 -10.50
C VAL A 170 -6.97 9.75 -11.57
N ASP A 171 -5.88 10.49 -11.73
CA ASP A 171 -4.79 10.14 -12.64
C ASP A 171 -3.63 9.49 -11.88
N LEU A 172 -2.86 8.67 -12.61
CA LEU A 172 -1.60 8.11 -12.13
C LEU A 172 -0.42 8.94 -12.61
N LYS A 173 0.51 9.19 -11.70
CA LYS A 173 1.83 9.75 -12.02
C LYS A 173 2.90 8.70 -11.72
N TRP A 174 3.67 8.35 -12.73
CA TRP A 174 4.77 7.41 -12.58
C TRP A 174 5.76 7.88 -11.49
N PRO A 175 6.26 6.98 -10.64
CA PRO A 175 5.97 5.55 -10.65
C PRO A 175 4.83 5.12 -9.71
N ASN A 176 4.36 5.98 -8.78
CA ASN A 176 3.63 5.51 -7.60
C ASN A 176 2.66 6.54 -7.00
N ASP A 177 2.37 7.64 -7.68
CA ASP A 177 1.53 8.70 -7.15
C ASP A 177 0.13 8.70 -7.80
N LEU A 178 -0.88 8.96 -6.98
CA LEU A 178 -2.22 9.31 -7.39
C LEU A 178 -2.34 10.83 -7.40
N GLN A 179 -2.96 11.41 -8.42
CA GLN A 179 -3.12 12.85 -8.53
C GLN A 179 -4.48 13.27 -9.11
N VAL A 180 -4.91 14.48 -8.77
CA VAL A 180 -6.05 15.17 -9.38
C VAL A 180 -5.57 16.55 -9.81
N SER A 181 -5.76 16.89 -11.08
CA SER A 181 -5.30 18.16 -11.63
C SER A 181 -3.83 18.48 -11.30
N ARG A 182 -2.95 17.49 -11.41
CA ARG A 182 -1.51 17.55 -11.10
C ARG A 182 -1.17 17.71 -9.61
N ARG A 183 -2.14 17.75 -8.70
CA ARG A 183 -1.93 17.80 -7.25
C ARG A 183 -1.96 16.36 -6.69
N LYS A 184 -1.04 16.06 -5.80
CA LYS A 184 -0.89 14.72 -5.21
C LYS A 184 -2.05 14.42 -4.26
N LEU A 185 -2.81 13.37 -4.56
CA LEU A 185 -3.90 12.85 -3.75
C LEU A 185 -3.43 11.71 -2.85
N GLY A 186 -2.52 10.89 -3.35
CA GLY A 186 -2.09 9.68 -2.66
C GLY A 186 -0.75 9.17 -3.18
N GLY A 187 -0.24 8.13 -2.52
CA GLY A 187 1.01 7.49 -2.94
C GLY A 187 1.13 6.05 -2.46
N ILE A 188 1.97 5.29 -3.14
CA ILE A 188 2.21 3.87 -2.89
C ILE A 188 3.67 3.66 -2.53
N LEU A 189 3.92 2.83 -1.52
CA LEU A 189 5.25 2.38 -1.12
C LEU A 189 5.27 0.85 -1.05
N ALA A 190 5.88 0.21 -2.05
CA ALA A 190 6.09 -1.23 -2.06
C ALA A 190 7.47 -1.56 -1.49
N GLU A 191 7.52 -2.44 -0.48
CA GLU A 191 8.75 -2.88 0.17
C GLU A 191 8.80 -4.41 0.20
N ALA A 192 9.88 -4.98 -0.31
CA ALA A 192 10.06 -6.42 -0.36
C ALA A 192 10.71 -6.95 0.92
N THR A 193 10.25 -8.10 1.41
CA THR A 193 10.97 -8.90 2.38
C THR A 193 11.82 -9.92 1.65
N SER A 194 13.09 -10.04 2.04
CA SER A 194 13.97 -11.08 1.49
C SER A 194 14.07 -12.26 2.45
N ILE A 195 13.91 -13.47 1.93
CA ILE A 195 14.19 -14.71 2.66
C ILE A 195 15.28 -15.44 1.89
N GLY A 196 16.53 -15.30 2.33
CA GLY A 196 17.69 -15.77 1.56
C GLY A 196 17.83 -15.01 0.24
N SER A 197 17.94 -15.73 -0.88
CA SER A 197 18.08 -15.16 -2.23
C SER A 197 16.75 -14.93 -2.96
N THR A 198 15.61 -15.25 -2.34
CA THR A 198 14.28 -15.11 -2.94
C THR A 198 13.48 -13.98 -2.29
N THR A 199 12.72 -13.25 -3.11
CA THR A 199 11.71 -12.32 -2.60
C THR A 199 10.63 -13.12 -1.90
N GLY A 200 10.47 -12.95 -0.58
CA GLY A 200 9.48 -13.68 0.21
C GLY A 200 8.07 -13.12 0.00
N SER A 201 7.84 -11.92 0.49
CA SER A 201 6.59 -11.17 0.31
C SER A 201 6.90 -9.71 0.00
N VAL A 202 5.92 -9.00 -0.50
CA VAL A 202 5.97 -7.55 -0.70
C VAL A 202 4.87 -6.91 0.12
N VAL A 203 5.22 -5.91 0.91
CA VAL A 203 4.26 -5.05 1.58
C VAL A 203 3.95 -3.88 0.65
N ALA A 204 2.72 -3.82 0.19
CA ALA A 204 2.20 -2.70 -0.59
C ALA A 204 1.49 -1.72 0.35
N GLY A 205 2.20 -0.68 0.79
CA GLY A 205 1.62 0.41 1.55
C GLY A 205 1.04 1.48 0.66
N TYR A 206 -0.08 2.06 1.07
CA TYR A 206 -0.63 3.22 0.40
C TYR A 206 -1.25 4.22 1.38
N GLY A 207 -1.11 5.50 1.02
CA GLY A 207 -1.76 6.61 1.70
C GLY A 207 -2.63 7.39 0.72
N ILE A 208 -3.86 7.74 1.13
CA ILE A 208 -4.77 8.60 0.38
C ILE A 208 -5.22 9.74 1.30
N ASN A 209 -5.05 10.98 0.84
CA ASN A 209 -5.55 12.16 1.55
C ASN A 209 -7.07 12.21 1.41
N VAL A 210 -7.81 12.05 2.51
CA VAL A 210 -9.27 12.09 2.51
C VAL A 210 -9.77 13.48 2.86
N ALA A 211 -9.51 13.96 4.06
CA ALA A 211 -9.88 15.30 4.49
C ALA A 211 -8.74 16.31 4.23
N SER A 212 -9.05 17.59 4.20
CA SER A 212 -8.06 18.67 4.03
C SER A 212 -7.00 18.68 5.13
N ALA A 213 -7.32 18.24 6.33
CA ALA A 213 -6.38 18.10 7.45
C ALA A 213 -5.27 17.03 7.19
N ALA A 214 -5.41 16.17 6.18
CA ALA A 214 -4.36 15.26 5.74
C ALA A 214 -3.21 15.97 4.99
N LEU A 215 -3.38 17.24 4.66
CA LEU A 215 -2.40 18.01 3.89
C LEU A 215 -1.44 18.75 4.81
N PRO A 216 -0.11 18.60 4.63
CA PRO A 216 0.84 19.46 5.28
C PRO A 216 0.57 20.94 4.94
N PRO A 217 0.67 21.87 5.89
CA PRO A 217 0.33 23.28 5.67
C PRO A 217 1.09 23.95 4.53
N ASP A 218 2.30 23.51 4.25
CA ASP A 218 3.24 24.04 3.27
C ASP A 218 3.12 23.41 1.88
N LEU A 219 2.25 22.40 1.68
CA LEU A 219 2.08 21.68 0.41
C LEU A 219 0.74 21.93 -0.29
N GLY A 220 -0.02 22.96 0.11
CA GLY A 220 -1.39 23.20 -0.36
C GLY A 220 -1.56 23.26 -1.88
N ASP A 221 -0.56 23.79 -2.61
CA ASP A 221 -0.59 23.86 -4.07
C ASP A 221 -0.10 22.59 -4.76
N LEU A 222 0.61 21.72 -4.05
CA LEU A 222 1.21 20.50 -4.58
C LEU A 222 0.42 19.23 -4.24
N ALA A 223 -0.47 19.32 -3.26
CA ALA A 223 -1.28 18.20 -2.78
C ALA A 223 -2.77 18.56 -2.73
N THR A 224 -3.61 17.55 -2.72
CA THR A 224 -5.07 17.68 -2.58
C THR A 224 -5.63 16.53 -1.76
N SER A 225 -6.92 16.61 -1.39
CA SER A 225 -7.67 15.58 -0.69
C SER A 225 -9.00 15.29 -1.40
N LEU A 226 -9.58 14.12 -1.15
CA LEU A 226 -10.85 13.73 -1.74
C LEU A 226 -11.97 14.72 -1.41
N GLU A 227 -12.08 15.13 -0.14
CA GLU A 227 -13.11 16.07 0.30
C GLU A 227 -12.95 17.45 -0.32
N SER A 228 -11.69 17.91 -0.51
CA SER A 228 -11.42 19.18 -1.20
C SER A 228 -11.86 19.15 -2.67
N GLU A 229 -11.65 18.01 -3.36
CA GLU A 229 -12.04 17.85 -4.76
C GLU A 229 -13.55 17.67 -4.94
N LEU A 230 -14.21 17.00 -3.99
CA LEU A 230 -15.62 16.65 -4.06
C LEU A 230 -16.55 17.70 -3.44
N GLY A 231 -16.04 18.56 -2.55
CA GLY A 231 -16.83 19.51 -1.78
C GLY A 231 -17.79 18.84 -0.77
N ARG A 232 -17.55 17.58 -0.39
CA ARG A 232 -18.38 16.82 0.55
C ARG A 232 -17.55 15.81 1.34
N PRO A 233 -18.02 15.37 2.53
CA PRO A 233 -17.38 14.32 3.30
C PRO A 233 -17.30 12.99 2.53
N VAL A 234 -16.26 12.20 2.83
CA VAL A 234 -16.01 10.86 2.25
C VAL A 234 -15.99 9.81 3.36
N ASP A 235 -16.77 8.75 3.18
CA ASP A 235 -16.75 7.58 4.04
C ASP A 235 -15.44 6.79 3.85
N ARG A 236 -14.55 6.88 4.83
CA ARG A 236 -13.25 6.20 4.80
C ARG A 236 -13.37 4.67 4.84
N HIS A 237 -14.40 4.12 5.47
CA HIS A 237 -14.60 2.67 5.52
C HIS A 237 -15.05 2.15 4.16
N HIS A 238 -15.95 2.86 3.50
CA HIS A 238 -16.36 2.54 2.13
C HIS A 238 -15.18 2.68 1.15
N LEU A 239 -14.40 3.73 1.25
CA LEU A 239 -13.19 3.93 0.45
C LEU A 239 -12.19 2.79 0.66
N LEU A 240 -11.93 2.37 1.91
CA LEU A 240 -11.06 1.23 2.21
C LEU A 240 -11.57 -0.05 1.53
N VAL A 241 -12.86 -0.34 1.66
CA VAL A 241 -13.45 -1.53 1.04
C VAL A 241 -13.27 -1.51 -0.47
N GLU A 242 -13.61 -0.43 -1.15
CA GLU A 242 -13.53 -0.37 -2.62
C GLU A 242 -12.08 -0.41 -3.11
N THR A 243 -11.13 0.22 -2.40
CA THR A 243 -9.70 0.11 -2.74
C THR A 243 -9.17 -1.32 -2.56
N LEU A 244 -9.56 -2.02 -1.50
CA LEU A 244 -9.18 -3.43 -1.28
C LEU A 244 -9.82 -4.38 -2.30
N VAL A 245 -11.07 -4.16 -2.67
CA VAL A 245 -11.79 -4.95 -3.70
C VAL A 245 -11.11 -4.78 -5.06
N ALA A 246 -10.80 -3.55 -5.44
CA ALA A 246 -10.09 -3.28 -6.69
C ALA A 246 -8.68 -3.88 -6.67
N LEU A 247 -7.96 -3.76 -5.54
CA LEU A 247 -6.65 -4.37 -5.37
C LEU A 247 -6.71 -5.90 -5.48
N SER A 248 -7.70 -6.54 -4.86
CA SER A 248 -7.90 -7.99 -4.97
C SER A 248 -8.07 -8.42 -6.43
N ARG A 249 -8.92 -7.74 -7.18
CA ARG A 249 -9.17 -8.04 -8.59
C ARG A 249 -7.90 -7.87 -9.44
N ARG A 250 -7.20 -6.74 -9.31
CA ARG A 250 -5.99 -6.46 -10.09
C ARG A 250 -4.82 -7.34 -9.68
N TYR A 251 -4.75 -7.73 -8.43
CA TYR A 251 -3.76 -8.69 -7.97
C TYR A 251 -3.99 -10.09 -8.53
N GLU A 252 -5.25 -10.54 -8.66
CA GLU A 252 -5.56 -11.80 -9.36
C GLU A 252 -5.21 -11.71 -10.86
N ASP A 253 -5.39 -10.54 -11.52
CA ASP A 253 -4.90 -10.32 -12.88
C ASP A 253 -3.38 -10.49 -12.96
N LEU A 254 -2.65 -9.89 -12.01
CA LEU A 254 -1.19 -9.98 -11.92
C LEU A 254 -0.72 -11.43 -11.74
N LEU A 255 -1.31 -12.16 -10.78
CA LEU A 255 -0.98 -13.56 -10.51
C LEU A 255 -1.31 -14.50 -11.68
N ALA A 256 -2.32 -14.17 -12.46
CA ALA A 256 -2.69 -14.92 -13.65
C ALA A 256 -1.83 -14.57 -14.90
N GLY A 257 -0.91 -13.59 -14.78
CA GLY A 257 -0.06 -13.15 -15.89
C GLY A 257 -0.77 -12.25 -16.91
N ARG A 258 -1.90 -11.63 -16.55
CA ARG A 258 -2.63 -10.69 -17.43
C ARG A 258 -1.95 -9.31 -17.45
N PHE A 259 -0.65 -9.29 -17.72
CA PHE A 259 0.18 -8.08 -17.64
C PHE A 259 -0.24 -6.99 -18.61
N ASP A 260 -0.61 -7.36 -19.83
CA ASP A 260 -1.02 -6.37 -20.85
C ASP A 260 -2.27 -5.62 -20.40
N ALA A 261 -3.26 -6.30 -19.81
CA ALA A 261 -4.45 -5.67 -19.28
C ALA A 261 -4.14 -4.67 -18.14
N ILE A 262 -3.11 -4.96 -17.33
CA ILE A 262 -2.64 -4.06 -16.27
C ILE A 262 -1.95 -2.84 -16.88
N LEU A 263 -1.02 -3.06 -17.84
CA LEU A 263 -0.27 -1.99 -18.48
C LEU A 263 -1.17 -1.06 -19.31
N ASP A 264 -2.17 -1.62 -19.99
CA ASP A 264 -3.15 -0.84 -20.77
C ASP A 264 -4.04 0.00 -19.84
N ALA A 265 -4.53 -0.57 -18.74
CA ALA A 265 -5.27 0.17 -17.74
C ALA A 265 -4.39 1.29 -17.13
N TRP A 266 -3.12 1.00 -16.81
CA TRP A 266 -2.21 2.00 -16.29
C TRP A 266 -1.99 3.15 -17.27
N ARG A 267 -1.76 2.86 -18.57
CA ARG A 267 -1.62 3.89 -19.62
C ARG A 267 -2.85 4.77 -19.74
N GLN A 268 -4.03 4.19 -19.57
CA GLN A 268 -5.31 4.92 -19.62
C GLN A 268 -5.44 5.91 -18.46
N TYR A 269 -4.95 5.55 -17.26
CA TYR A 269 -5.00 6.40 -16.07
C TYR A 269 -3.80 7.34 -15.92
N ALA A 270 -2.79 7.24 -16.78
CA ALA A 270 -1.55 8.02 -16.70
C ALA A 270 -1.32 8.89 -17.95
N PRO A 271 -2.19 9.88 -18.25
CA PRO A 271 -2.11 10.65 -19.49
C PRO A 271 -0.77 11.39 -19.65
N ALA A 272 -0.17 11.85 -18.56
CA ALA A 272 1.13 12.53 -18.58
C ALA A 272 2.32 11.58 -18.83
N ALA A 273 2.11 10.25 -18.83
CA ALA A 273 3.17 9.31 -19.19
C ALA A 273 3.56 9.37 -20.68
N SER A 274 2.80 10.08 -21.51
CA SER A 274 3.11 10.31 -22.92
C SER A 274 2.97 11.80 -23.26
N GLY A 275 4.00 12.37 -23.87
CA GLY A 275 4.00 13.74 -24.38
C GLY A 275 4.29 14.84 -23.34
N ALA A 276 4.53 14.51 -22.08
CA ALA A 276 4.87 15.50 -21.06
C ALA A 276 6.37 15.77 -21.00
N ARG A 277 6.74 17.01 -20.77
CA ARG A 277 8.14 17.38 -20.48
C ARG A 277 8.49 17.02 -19.04
N VAL A 278 9.67 16.41 -18.87
CA VAL A 278 10.14 15.94 -17.56
C VAL A 278 11.61 16.24 -17.36
N ASN A 279 12.00 16.39 -16.08
CA ASN A 279 13.39 16.37 -15.63
C ASN A 279 13.62 15.15 -14.75
N TRP A 280 14.83 14.60 -14.78
CA TRP A 280 15.29 13.60 -13.80
C TRP A 280 16.80 13.76 -13.60
N THR A 281 17.31 13.18 -12.52
CA THR A 281 18.73 13.20 -12.20
C THR A 281 19.35 11.85 -12.48
N THR A 282 20.45 11.85 -13.23
CA THR A 282 21.32 10.71 -13.48
C THR A 282 22.66 10.90 -12.76
N ALA A 283 23.54 9.91 -12.83
CA ALA A 283 24.91 10.03 -12.33
C ALA A 283 25.72 11.13 -13.08
N ALA A 284 25.34 11.44 -14.31
CA ALA A 284 25.97 12.47 -15.13
C ALA A 284 25.40 13.89 -14.90
N GLY A 285 24.28 14.00 -14.18
CA GLY A 285 23.62 15.27 -13.88
C GLY A 285 22.12 15.27 -14.16
N ALA A 286 21.54 16.46 -14.21
CA ALA A 286 20.12 16.64 -14.53
C ALA A 286 19.90 16.52 -16.04
N GLU A 287 18.89 15.76 -16.41
CA GLU A 287 18.48 15.54 -17.80
C GLU A 287 17.03 15.99 -18.02
N THR A 288 16.70 16.27 -19.27
CA THR A 288 15.36 16.72 -19.69
C THR A 288 14.92 15.96 -20.92
N GLY A 289 13.66 15.55 -20.97
CA GLY A 289 13.10 14.87 -22.11
C GLY A 289 11.58 14.94 -22.18
N VAL A 290 11.01 14.15 -23.09
CA VAL A 290 9.56 14.05 -23.28
C VAL A 290 9.14 12.61 -23.03
N THR A 291 8.16 12.38 -22.16
CA THR A 291 7.65 11.05 -21.86
C THR A 291 7.06 10.38 -23.11
N ALA A 292 7.27 9.07 -23.23
CA ALA A 292 6.88 8.27 -24.38
C ALA A 292 6.13 6.96 -23.98
N GLY A 293 5.57 6.93 -22.78
CA GLY A 293 4.87 5.77 -22.24
C GLY A 293 5.68 4.97 -21.24
N ILE A 294 5.27 3.73 -21.01
CA ILE A 294 6.00 2.74 -20.22
C ILE A 294 6.28 1.49 -21.05
N ASP A 295 7.38 0.81 -20.72
CA ASP A 295 7.69 -0.49 -21.32
C ASP A 295 6.90 -1.65 -20.65
N ASP A 296 7.14 -2.87 -21.13
CA ASP A 296 6.48 -4.10 -20.66
C ASP A 296 6.85 -4.50 -19.23
N PHE A 297 7.85 -3.85 -18.63
CA PHE A 297 8.28 -4.04 -17.24
C PHE A 297 7.93 -2.85 -16.35
N GLY A 298 7.19 -1.87 -16.89
CA GLY A 298 6.72 -0.70 -16.15
C GLY A 298 7.75 0.42 -15.98
N ALA A 299 8.87 0.38 -16.68
CA ALA A 299 9.83 1.49 -16.71
C ALA A 299 9.29 2.63 -17.56
N LEU A 300 9.49 3.88 -17.09
CA LEU A 300 9.11 5.06 -17.88
C LEU A 300 10.07 5.24 -19.04
N LEU A 301 9.51 5.42 -20.23
CA LEU A 301 10.24 5.74 -21.45
C LEU A 301 10.25 7.26 -21.64
N VAL A 302 11.44 7.83 -21.87
CA VAL A 302 11.62 9.27 -22.10
C VAL A 302 12.47 9.47 -23.34
N ARG A 303 11.98 10.28 -24.27
CA ARG A 303 12.73 10.68 -25.47
C ARG A 303 13.63 11.86 -25.16
N VAL A 304 14.92 11.69 -25.43
CA VAL A 304 15.98 12.70 -25.27
C VAL A 304 16.65 12.88 -26.63
N GLY A 305 16.31 13.98 -27.34
CA GLY A 305 16.78 14.13 -28.73
C GLY A 305 16.31 12.95 -29.61
N ASP A 306 17.28 12.24 -30.20
CA ASP A 306 17.00 11.12 -31.11
C ASP A 306 17.06 9.74 -30.45
N HIS A 307 17.23 9.65 -29.13
CA HIS A 307 17.28 8.38 -28.42
C HIS A 307 16.19 8.25 -27.35
N MET A 308 15.98 7.00 -26.92
CA MET A 308 15.01 6.65 -25.89
C MET A 308 15.73 6.24 -24.62
N GLU A 309 15.49 6.98 -23.54
CA GLU A 309 15.94 6.62 -22.21
C GLU A 309 14.89 5.77 -21.49
N ARG A 310 15.37 4.79 -20.71
CA ARG A 310 14.58 3.88 -19.92
C ARG A 310 14.81 4.14 -18.44
N ILE A 311 13.83 4.76 -17.75
CA ILE A 311 13.91 5.09 -16.33
C ILE A 311 13.20 4.01 -15.53
N VAL A 312 13.96 3.21 -14.77
CA VAL A 312 13.43 2.09 -13.95
C VAL A 312 13.12 2.52 -12.51
N SER A 313 13.80 3.56 -12.03
CA SER A 313 13.64 4.11 -10.68
C SER A 313 14.17 5.54 -10.67
N GLY A 314 13.78 6.29 -9.66
CA GLY A 314 14.23 7.67 -9.51
C GLY A 314 13.08 8.61 -9.23
N GLU A 315 13.39 9.87 -9.17
CA GLU A 315 12.43 10.97 -9.12
C GLU A 315 12.36 11.63 -10.50
N VAL A 316 11.15 11.72 -11.01
CA VAL A 316 10.85 12.41 -12.26
C VAL A 316 9.96 13.60 -11.95
N ILE A 317 10.41 14.78 -12.33
CA ILE A 317 9.69 16.04 -12.12
C ILE A 317 9.00 16.41 -13.43
N TRP A 318 7.67 16.50 -13.40
CA TRP A 318 6.86 16.96 -14.52
C TRP A 318 6.89 18.49 -14.58
N LEU A 319 7.21 19.04 -15.76
CA LEU A 319 7.33 20.47 -16.03
C LEU A 319 6.00 21.09 -16.49
#